data_d1384e2897a411a5021de768e8a0f1a3
#
_entry.id   d1384e2897a411a5021de768e8a0f1a3
#
_cell.length_a   1.000
_cell.length_b   1.000
_cell.length_c   1.000
_cell.angle_alpha   90.00
_cell.angle_beta   90.00
_cell.angle_gamma   90.00
#
_symmetry.space_group_name_H-M   'P 1'
#
loop_
_entity.id
_entity.type
_entity.pdbx_description
1 polymer ?
#
loop_
_entity_poly.entity_id
_entity_poly.type
_entity_poly.pdbx_seq_one_letter_code
_entity_poly.pdbx_strand_id
1 'polypeptide(L)'
;MAFLSHLQFGDNSTGIYSRVYTLVDCHLHFMRHYNHFRPDTDARCEKVEVVVEAPGKDDLNLQEWYLNNETQSGRVIFDLQSKTSSDTLQKLVEFEGARCYSFEEEYHINIQRRRYYRLSIVAEKITINDTAFKNLYASDEA
;
A
#
# COMPACT_ATOMS: atom_id res chain seq x y z
N MET A 1 -4.83 0.08 24.26
CA MET A 1 -4.31 -0.95 23.36
C MET A 1 -3.83 -0.30 22.06
N ALA A 2 -2.64 -0.63 21.65
CA ALA A 2 -2.12 -0.09 20.40
C ALA A 2 -2.65 -0.90 19.21
N PHE A 3 -3.01 -0.23 18.14
CA PHE A 3 -3.45 -0.90 16.94
C PHE A 3 -2.24 -1.22 16.06
N LEU A 4 -2.30 -2.37 15.39
CA LEU A 4 -1.28 -2.77 14.44
C LEU A 4 -1.47 -1.99 13.15
N SER A 5 -0.42 -1.35 12.65
CA SER A 5 -0.45 -0.63 11.37
C SER A 5 0.93 -0.65 10.76
N HIS A 6 1.09 -1.43 9.70
CA HIS A 6 2.41 -1.62 9.08
C HIS A 6 2.32 -1.73 7.57
N LEU A 7 3.38 -1.27 6.91
CA LEU A 7 3.69 -1.60 5.53
C LEU A 7 4.84 -2.59 5.59
N GLN A 8 4.66 -3.77 5.01
CA GLN A 8 5.65 -4.84 5.10
C GLN A 8 6.00 -5.34 3.72
N PHE A 9 7.28 -5.56 3.46
CA PHE A 9 7.76 -6.11 2.21
C PHE A 9 8.32 -7.51 2.42
N GLY A 10 7.96 -8.43 1.53
CA GLY A 10 8.40 -9.81 1.62
C GLY A 10 7.55 -10.69 0.74
N ASP A 11 7.34 -11.94 1.19
CA ASP A 11 6.67 -12.96 0.40
C ASP A 11 5.31 -13.27 1.02
N ASN A 12 4.25 -12.89 0.31
CA ASN A 12 2.89 -13.12 0.80
C ASN A 12 2.53 -14.61 0.85
N SER A 13 3.17 -15.43 0.02
CA SER A 13 2.85 -16.84 0.01
C SER A 13 3.44 -17.59 1.20
N THR A 14 4.56 -17.14 1.72
CA THR A 14 5.18 -17.76 2.89
C THR A 14 4.87 -17.02 4.18
N GLY A 15 4.42 -15.76 4.07
CA GLY A 15 4.18 -14.93 5.23
C GLY A 15 5.44 -14.40 5.89
N ILE A 16 6.56 -14.43 5.19
CA ILE A 16 7.84 -13.96 5.72
C ILE A 16 8.11 -12.57 5.15
N TYR A 17 8.22 -11.58 6.04
CA TYR A 17 8.44 -10.19 5.65
C TYR A 17 9.75 -9.70 6.26
N SER A 18 10.63 -9.20 5.41
CA SER A 18 11.98 -8.79 5.83
C SER A 18 12.08 -7.32 6.18
N ARG A 19 11.13 -6.50 5.74
CA ARG A 19 11.14 -5.06 6.02
C ARG A 19 9.77 -4.63 6.50
N VAL A 20 9.75 -3.83 7.57
CA VAL A 20 8.53 -3.39 8.20
C VAL A 20 8.63 -1.90 8.48
N TYR A 21 7.62 -1.14 8.08
CA TYR A 21 7.54 0.29 8.30
C TYR A 21 6.26 0.62 9.03
N THR A 22 6.30 1.58 9.93
CA THR A 22 5.12 2.00 10.68
C THR A 22 4.20 2.80 9.76
N LEU A 23 2.97 2.33 9.61
CA LEU A 23 1.98 2.97 8.76
C LEU A 23 1.26 4.07 9.54
N VAL A 24 1.15 5.23 8.94
CA VAL A 24 0.44 6.36 9.52
C VAL A 24 -0.92 6.55 8.86
N ASP A 25 -0.99 6.32 7.55
CA ASP A 25 -2.22 6.55 6.79
C ASP A 25 -2.23 5.66 5.56
N CYS A 26 -3.44 5.35 5.07
CA CYS A 26 -3.58 4.49 3.90
C CYS A 26 -4.85 4.88 3.14
N HIS A 27 -4.73 4.98 1.82
CA HIS A 27 -5.84 5.35 0.98
C HIS A 27 -5.87 4.41 -0.23
N LEU A 28 -6.99 3.75 -0.45
CA LEU A 28 -7.16 2.82 -1.56
C LEU A 28 -8.00 3.48 -2.63
N HIS A 29 -7.51 3.46 -3.86
CA HIS A 29 -8.22 4.06 -4.99
C HIS A 29 -8.75 2.96 -5.90
N PHE A 30 -10.05 2.93 -6.09
CA PHE A 30 -10.71 1.95 -6.95
C PHE A 30 -11.26 2.68 -8.17
N MET A 31 -11.27 1.98 -9.31
CA MET A 31 -11.87 2.55 -10.49
C MET A 31 -12.46 1.45 -11.38
N ARG A 32 -13.38 1.86 -12.22
CA ARG A 32 -14.02 0.99 -13.19
C ARG A 32 -14.30 1.82 -14.44
N HIS A 33 -13.98 1.30 -15.60
CA HIS A 33 -14.26 1.98 -16.84
C HIS A 33 -15.67 1.72 -17.30
N TYR A 34 -16.26 2.70 -17.99
CA TYR A 34 -17.59 2.59 -18.52
C TYR A 34 -17.56 2.87 -20.01
N ASN A 35 -18.44 2.19 -20.76
CA ASN A 35 -18.66 2.44 -22.17
C ASN A 35 -20.16 2.51 -22.40
N HIS A 36 -20.65 3.68 -22.85
CA HIS A 36 -22.10 3.90 -23.06
C HIS A 36 -22.90 3.59 -21.78
N PHE A 37 -22.42 4.09 -20.64
CA PHE A 37 -23.06 3.92 -19.34
C PHE A 37 -23.07 2.48 -18.84
N ARG A 38 -22.28 1.60 -19.42
CA ARG A 38 -22.11 0.24 -18.93
C ARG A 38 -20.67 0.06 -18.48
N PRO A 39 -20.46 -0.69 -17.38
CA PRO A 39 -19.08 -0.99 -17.01
C PRO A 39 -18.49 -1.92 -18.06
N ASP A 40 -17.36 -1.52 -18.65
CA ASP A 40 -16.72 -2.35 -19.66
C ASP A 40 -15.51 -3.10 -19.10
N THR A 41 -15.21 -2.94 -17.82
CA THR A 41 -14.14 -3.67 -17.13
C THR A 41 -14.57 -3.97 -15.72
N ASP A 42 -13.89 -4.93 -15.12
CA ASP A 42 -14.07 -5.20 -13.70
C ASP A 42 -13.48 -4.05 -12.88
N ALA A 43 -13.97 -3.91 -11.66
CA ALA A 43 -13.39 -2.92 -10.73
C ALA A 43 -11.94 -3.27 -10.45
N ARG A 44 -11.12 -2.24 -10.32
CA ARG A 44 -9.69 -2.40 -10.03
C ARG A 44 -9.30 -1.55 -8.84
N CYS A 45 -8.31 -2.01 -8.11
CA CYS A 45 -7.64 -1.13 -7.18
C CYS A 45 -6.52 -0.44 -7.95
N GLU A 46 -6.75 0.81 -8.34
CA GLU A 46 -5.85 1.52 -9.23
C GLU A 46 -4.52 1.80 -8.57
N LYS A 47 -4.54 2.21 -7.32
CA LYS A 47 -3.32 2.45 -6.57
C LYS A 47 -3.61 2.43 -5.08
N VAL A 48 -2.56 2.26 -4.31
CA VAL A 48 -2.60 2.34 -2.85
C VAL A 48 -1.67 3.47 -2.44
N GLU A 49 -2.21 4.47 -1.74
CA GLU A 49 -1.38 5.55 -1.20
C GLU A 49 -1.18 5.30 0.28
N VAL A 50 0.05 5.35 0.72
CA VAL A 50 0.39 5.12 2.13
C VAL A 50 1.28 6.24 2.63
N VAL A 51 1.15 6.54 3.91
CA VAL A 51 2.08 7.42 4.61
C VAL A 51 2.71 6.59 5.71
N VAL A 52 4.04 6.53 5.72
CA VAL A 52 4.77 5.77 6.73
C VAL A 52 5.75 6.70 7.43
N GLU A 53 6.11 6.33 8.65
CA GLU A 53 7.18 7.04 9.35
C GLU A 53 8.48 6.77 8.61
N ALA A 54 9.29 7.80 8.41
CA ALA A 54 10.56 7.63 7.72
C ALA A 54 11.47 6.74 8.54
N PRO A 55 12.09 5.74 7.90
CA PRO A 55 13.00 4.86 8.63
C PRO A 55 14.32 5.56 8.93
N GLY A 56 15.22 4.88 9.60
CA GLY A 56 16.53 5.41 9.86
C GLY A 56 17.29 5.73 8.58
N LYS A 57 18.30 6.59 8.70
CA LYS A 57 19.01 7.10 7.53
C LYS A 57 19.72 6.02 6.72
N ASP A 58 19.97 4.86 7.32
CA ASP A 58 20.66 3.77 6.63
C ASP A 58 19.70 2.87 5.85
N ASP A 59 18.41 3.06 6.00
CA ASP A 59 17.41 2.27 5.28
C ASP A 59 16.97 3.06 4.05
N LEU A 60 17.49 2.68 2.90
CA LEU A 60 17.22 3.36 1.64
C LEU A 60 16.26 2.55 0.75
N ASN A 61 15.62 1.51 1.29
CA ASN A 61 14.81 0.61 0.48
C ASN A 61 13.68 1.34 -0.26
N LEU A 62 12.97 2.23 0.40
CA LEU A 62 11.84 2.92 -0.22
C LEU A 62 12.31 3.88 -1.31
N GLN A 63 13.39 4.63 -1.05
CA GLN A 63 13.93 5.53 -2.07
C GLN A 63 14.46 4.76 -3.28
N GLU A 64 15.17 3.66 -3.04
CA GLU A 64 15.72 2.86 -4.12
C GLU A 64 14.61 2.19 -4.92
N TRP A 65 13.55 1.74 -4.25
CA TRP A 65 12.38 1.17 -4.92
C TRP A 65 11.82 2.17 -5.94
N TYR A 66 11.66 3.42 -5.52
CA TYR A 66 11.17 4.46 -6.40
C TYR A 66 12.16 4.80 -7.52
N LEU A 67 13.44 5.01 -7.14
CA LEU A 67 14.44 5.48 -8.11
C LEU A 67 14.76 4.43 -9.17
N ASN A 68 14.81 3.18 -8.79
CA ASN A 68 15.19 2.10 -9.70
C ASN A 68 14.00 1.48 -10.42
N ASN A 69 12.80 1.92 -10.10
CA ASN A 69 11.56 1.38 -10.70
C ASN A 69 11.48 -0.13 -10.59
N GLU A 70 11.87 -0.66 -9.43
CA GLU A 70 11.86 -2.09 -9.18
C GLU A 70 10.50 -2.55 -8.68
N THR A 71 10.20 -3.84 -8.86
CA THR A 71 9.00 -4.41 -8.30
C THR A 71 9.29 -5.05 -6.95
N GLN A 72 8.34 -4.94 -6.04
CA GLN A 72 8.40 -5.61 -4.76
C GLN A 72 7.02 -6.17 -4.42
N SER A 73 7.00 -7.20 -3.60
CA SER A 73 5.77 -7.75 -3.07
C SER A 73 5.72 -7.48 -1.57
N GLY A 74 4.50 -7.39 -1.05
CA GLY A 74 4.34 -7.11 0.37
C GLY A 74 2.88 -6.92 0.73
N ARG A 75 2.67 -6.25 1.85
CA ARG A 75 1.31 -6.00 2.31
C ARG A 75 1.22 -4.75 3.17
N VAL A 76 0.01 -4.21 3.21
CA VAL A 76 -0.36 -3.18 4.18
C VAL A 76 -1.35 -3.86 5.13
N ILE A 77 -1.12 -3.75 6.42
CA ILE A 77 -2.00 -4.36 7.41
C ILE A 77 -2.29 -3.33 8.50
N PHE A 78 -3.55 -3.17 8.84
CA PHE A 78 -3.94 -2.25 9.91
C PHE A 78 -5.23 -2.67 10.54
N ASP A 79 -5.38 -2.29 11.81
CA ASP A 79 -6.58 -2.55 12.58
C ASP A 79 -7.47 -1.33 12.58
N LEU A 80 -8.79 -1.58 12.46
CA LEU A 80 -9.79 -0.53 12.50
C LEU A 80 -10.73 -0.80 13.65
N GLN A 81 -11.07 0.26 14.39
CA GLN A 81 -12.03 0.14 15.47
C GLN A 81 -13.41 0.50 14.95
N SER A 82 -14.39 -0.36 15.27
CA SER A 82 -15.76 -0.08 14.92
C SER A 82 -16.32 1.01 15.83
N LYS A 83 -17.11 1.93 15.28
CA LYS A 83 -17.75 2.96 16.07
C LYS A 83 -18.90 2.44 16.91
N THR A 84 -19.47 1.30 16.52
CA THR A 84 -20.67 0.77 17.17
C THR A 84 -20.40 -0.40 18.06
N SER A 85 -19.16 -0.88 18.11
CA SER A 85 -18.80 -2.02 18.93
C SER A 85 -17.36 -1.87 19.37
N SER A 86 -16.96 -2.65 20.37
CA SER A 86 -15.58 -2.65 20.81
C SER A 86 -14.69 -3.56 19.95
N ASP A 87 -15.26 -4.21 18.96
CA ASP A 87 -14.50 -5.14 18.13
C ASP A 87 -13.54 -4.41 17.22
N THR A 88 -12.39 -5.02 16.99
CA THR A 88 -11.39 -4.51 16.09
C THR A 88 -11.50 -5.26 14.77
N LEU A 89 -11.53 -4.52 13.66
CA LEU A 89 -11.53 -5.09 12.33
C LEU A 89 -10.14 -4.96 11.74
N GLN A 90 -9.66 -6.01 11.12
CA GLN A 90 -8.35 -5.97 10.48
C GLN A 90 -8.51 -5.82 8.97
N LYS A 91 -7.77 -4.88 8.41
CA LYS A 91 -7.70 -4.69 6.96
C LYS A 91 -6.36 -5.19 6.48
N LEU A 92 -6.39 -6.05 5.48
CA LEU A 92 -5.18 -6.63 4.90
C LEU A 92 -5.19 -6.36 3.41
N VAL A 93 -4.16 -5.69 2.92
CA VAL A 93 -3.99 -5.38 1.51
C VAL A 93 -2.66 -5.96 1.07
N GLU A 94 -2.71 -7.05 0.28
CA GLU A 94 -1.50 -7.69 -0.23
C GLU A 94 -1.28 -7.23 -1.66
N PHE A 95 -0.03 -6.96 -2.02
CA PHE A 95 0.31 -6.56 -3.38
C PHE A 95 1.47 -7.38 -3.91
N GLU A 96 1.44 -7.62 -5.22
CA GLU A 96 2.49 -8.37 -5.91
C GLU A 96 2.87 -7.65 -7.19
N GLY A 97 4.15 -7.66 -7.52
CA GLY A 97 4.64 -6.95 -8.68
C GLY A 97 4.42 -5.45 -8.56
N ALA A 98 4.68 -4.89 -7.38
CA ALA A 98 4.34 -3.51 -7.08
C ALA A 98 5.50 -2.57 -7.35
N ARG A 99 5.19 -1.41 -7.91
CA ARG A 99 6.15 -0.34 -8.13
C ARG A 99 5.71 0.89 -7.37
N CYS A 100 6.68 1.67 -6.95
CA CYS A 100 6.40 2.95 -6.31
C CYS A 100 6.28 3.99 -7.42
N TYR A 101 5.06 4.49 -7.61
CA TYR A 101 4.77 5.44 -8.66
C TYR A 101 5.16 6.86 -8.26
N SER A 102 5.02 7.19 -6.99
CA SER A 102 5.28 8.53 -6.48
C SER A 102 5.86 8.43 -5.07
N PHE A 103 6.82 9.27 -4.78
CA PHE A 103 7.52 9.29 -3.50
C PHE A 103 7.64 10.73 -3.05
N GLU A 104 7.14 11.03 -1.83
CA GLU A 104 7.21 12.36 -1.25
C GLU A 104 7.72 12.27 0.17
N GLU A 105 8.52 13.25 0.58
CA GLU A 105 8.94 13.37 1.96
C GLU A 105 8.18 14.55 2.59
N GLU A 106 7.63 14.32 3.77
CA GLU A 106 6.93 15.34 4.52
C GLU A 106 7.65 15.56 5.85
N TYR A 107 7.81 16.81 6.23
CA TYR A 107 8.49 17.18 7.46
C TYR A 107 7.52 17.96 8.35
N HIS A 108 7.32 17.49 9.58
CA HIS A 108 6.47 18.17 10.54
C HIS A 108 7.38 18.89 11.55
N ILE A 109 7.88 20.04 11.14
CA ILE A 109 8.93 20.75 11.88
C ILE A 109 8.42 21.26 13.22
N ASN A 110 7.17 21.72 13.26
CA ASN A 110 6.59 22.31 14.47
C ASN A 110 6.09 21.29 15.47
N ILE A 111 5.93 20.03 15.06
CA ILE A 111 5.39 18.98 15.92
C ILE A 111 6.40 17.85 15.97
N GLN A 112 7.21 17.84 17.04
CA GLN A 112 8.16 16.75 17.31
C GLN A 112 9.19 16.50 16.21
N ARG A 113 9.26 17.38 15.21
CA ARG A 113 10.25 17.29 14.12
C ARG A 113 10.26 15.93 13.47
N ARG A 114 9.07 15.42 13.17
CA ARG A 114 8.92 14.09 12.56
C ARG A 114 9.01 14.18 11.05
N ARG A 115 9.44 13.08 10.46
CA ARG A 115 9.58 12.95 9.02
C ARG A 115 8.76 11.75 8.55
N TYR A 116 8.01 11.94 7.47
CA TYR A 116 7.14 10.91 6.91
C TYR A 116 7.41 10.76 5.43
N TYR A 117 7.18 9.57 4.91
CA TYR A 117 7.20 9.31 3.47
C TYR A 117 5.78 9.03 3.00
N ARG A 118 5.39 9.69 1.91
CA ARG A 118 4.12 9.41 1.26
C ARG A 118 4.41 8.70 -0.05
N LEU A 119 3.84 7.51 -0.24
CA LEU A 119 4.13 6.66 -1.37
C LEU A 119 2.83 6.32 -2.11
N SER A 120 2.90 6.30 -3.45
CA SER A 120 1.82 5.77 -4.26
C SER A 120 2.29 4.46 -4.87
N ILE A 121 1.56 3.39 -4.62
CA ILE A 121 1.93 2.03 -5.01
C ILE A 121 0.97 1.55 -6.10
N VAL A 122 1.51 1.08 -7.21
CA VAL A 122 0.76 0.46 -8.30
C VAL A 122 1.28 -0.96 -8.46
N ALA A 123 0.39 -1.94 -8.48
CA ALA A 123 0.80 -3.34 -8.48
C ALA A 123 0.09 -4.14 -9.55
N GLU A 124 0.72 -5.24 -9.99
CA GLU A 124 0.09 -6.15 -10.93
C GLU A 124 -1.13 -6.79 -10.32
N LYS A 125 -1.06 -7.12 -9.04
CA LYS A 125 -2.16 -7.78 -8.35
C LYS A 125 -2.26 -7.23 -6.94
N ILE A 126 -3.48 -6.88 -6.55
CA ILE A 126 -3.78 -6.42 -5.20
C ILE A 126 -4.91 -7.29 -4.66
N THR A 127 -4.70 -7.85 -3.47
CA THR A 127 -5.70 -8.68 -2.80
C THR A 127 -6.09 -8.00 -1.50
N ILE A 128 -7.36 -7.69 -1.35
CA ILE A 128 -7.88 -6.99 -0.17
C ILE A 128 -8.80 -7.94 0.58
N ASN A 129 -8.37 -8.38 1.76
CA ASN A 129 -9.14 -9.31 2.59
C ASN A 129 -9.70 -10.47 1.73
N ASP A 130 -8.81 -11.12 0.98
CA ASP A 130 -9.11 -12.28 0.12
C ASP A 130 -9.82 -11.95 -1.20
N THR A 131 -10.12 -10.68 -1.47
CA THR A 131 -10.68 -10.28 -2.77
C THR A 131 -9.57 -9.75 -3.66
N ALA A 132 -9.34 -10.40 -4.79
CA ALA A 132 -8.23 -10.05 -5.67
C ALA A 132 -8.66 -9.03 -6.72
N PHE A 133 -7.79 -8.05 -6.97
CA PHE A 133 -7.94 -7.05 -8.03
C PHE A 133 -6.72 -7.11 -8.92
N LYS A 134 -6.92 -7.23 -10.22
CA LYS A 134 -5.82 -7.21 -11.19
C LYS A 134 -5.76 -5.86 -11.88
N ASN A 135 -4.54 -5.36 -12.01
CA ASN A 135 -4.32 -4.11 -12.67
C ASN A 135 -3.91 -4.40 -14.12
N LEU A 136 -4.69 -3.90 -15.07
CA LEU A 136 -4.43 -4.17 -16.47
C LEU A 136 -3.13 -3.57 -16.96
N TYR A 137 -2.70 -2.47 -16.37
CA TYR A 137 -1.45 -1.85 -16.82
C TYR A 137 -0.26 -2.72 -16.54
N ALA A 138 -0.32 -3.47 -15.47
CA ALA A 138 0.82 -4.26 -15.08
C ALA A 138 0.84 -5.60 -15.77
N SER A 139 -0.34 -6.12 -16.10
CA SER A 139 -0.41 -7.46 -16.65
C SER A 139 -0.49 -7.50 -18.13
N ASP A 140 -0.21 -6.44 -18.78
CA ASP A 140 -0.51 -6.33 -20.12
C ASP A 140 0.26 -7.13 -20.98
N GLU A 141 0.78 -7.78 -20.72
CA GLU A 141 1.24 -8.38 -21.54
C GLU A 141 0.54 -8.87 -22.30
N ALA A 142 -0.08 -8.80 -22.31
CA ALA A 142 -1.09 -9.21 -23.12
C ALA A 142 -0.88 -9.64 -24.40
#